data_4b1a7b09ac1c725e08536954ae96ec38
#
_entry.id   4b1a7b09ac1c725e08536954ae96ec38
#
_cell.length_a   1.000
_cell.length_b   1.000
_cell.length_c   1.000
_cell.angle_alpha   90.00
_cell.angle_beta   90.00
_cell.angle_gamma   90.00
#
_symmetry.space_group_name_H-M   'P 1'
#
loop_
_entity.id
_entity.type
_entity.pdbx_description
1 polymer ?
#
loop_
_entity_poly.entity_id
_entity_poly.type
_entity_poly.pdbx_seq_one_letter_code
_entity_poly.pdbx_strand_id
1 'polypeptide(L)'
;MKKFLVPTDFSDTSKNAARYAVQMAASVPESRIILYNVYDKIAAGSDGSPLTESSEDRKTVLNHALKNLELEITDSTNVDIEFVAEEHSSLIEALTRYVRHNGIDMVIMGITGATRLEQIFMGSNTLNFINEDVCPVIIVPPAAGYKKIENVMFLSDFKDVTKSTPFNSIRRVLDLFKPTLHIVNVDSEHYIELTEEYKAERGKLETMFQAYSPQFYFMRLFDFLDAISSFTIDRNIDLIVTVPKSHSFLTGLFKTSHTKKLAYHSHVPLVAVHE
;
A
#
# COMPACT_ATOMS: atom_id res chain seq x y z
N MET A 1 -5.72 14.77 -13.17
CA MET A 1 -6.54 13.60 -12.79
C MET A 1 -5.63 12.57 -12.15
N LYS A 2 -5.93 12.11 -10.95
CA LYS A 2 -5.18 11.08 -10.22
C LYS A 2 -5.63 9.69 -10.65
N LYS A 3 -4.69 8.78 -10.86
CA LYS A 3 -4.96 7.42 -11.32
C LYS A 3 -4.54 6.40 -10.27
N PHE A 4 -5.49 5.63 -9.79
CA PHE A 4 -5.27 4.57 -8.81
C PHE A 4 -5.53 3.21 -9.44
N LEU A 5 -4.53 2.34 -9.43
CA LEU A 5 -4.62 1.00 -10.01
C LEU A 5 -4.92 -0.02 -8.91
N VAL A 6 -5.89 -0.87 -9.16
CA VAL A 6 -6.29 -1.94 -8.23
C VAL A 6 -6.22 -3.28 -8.97
N PRO A 7 -5.16 -4.06 -8.77
CA PRO A 7 -5.12 -5.41 -9.30
C PRO A 7 -6.12 -6.30 -8.56
N THR A 8 -6.87 -7.09 -9.31
CA THR A 8 -7.88 -8.00 -8.75
C THR A 8 -7.83 -9.38 -9.38
N ASP A 9 -7.92 -10.39 -8.54
CA ASP A 9 -8.16 -11.80 -8.87
C ASP A 9 -9.57 -12.24 -8.46
N PHE A 10 -10.43 -11.26 -8.13
CA PHE A 10 -11.79 -11.43 -7.62
C PHE A 10 -11.89 -12.13 -6.25
N SER A 11 -10.79 -12.36 -5.56
CA SER A 11 -10.79 -12.84 -4.17
C SER A 11 -11.36 -11.79 -3.21
N ASP A 12 -11.81 -12.23 -2.03
CA ASP A 12 -12.37 -11.32 -1.02
C ASP A 12 -11.37 -10.23 -0.61
N THR A 13 -10.08 -10.54 -0.57
CA THR A 13 -9.02 -9.58 -0.26
C THR A 13 -8.82 -8.53 -1.36
N SER A 14 -8.84 -8.93 -2.63
CA SER A 14 -8.77 -7.99 -3.74
C SER A 14 -10.02 -7.15 -3.87
N LYS A 15 -11.20 -7.72 -3.60
CA LYS A 15 -12.48 -6.99 -3.52
C LYS A 15 -12.49 -5.97 -2.38
N ASN A 16 -11.95 -6.33 -1.19
CA ASN A 16 -11.82 -5.38 -0.09
C ASN A 16 -10.89 -4.21 -0.45
N ALA A 17 -9.76 -4.48 -1.09
CA ALA A 17 -8.86 -3.44 -1.60
C ALA A 17 -9.55 -2.55 -2.65
N ALA A 18 -10.34 -3.13 -3.55
CA ALA A 18 -11.09 -2.37 -4.55
C ALA A 18 -12.16 -1.47 -3.91
N ARG A 19 -12.90 -1.97 -2.92
CA ARG A 19 -13.89 -1.21 -2.15
C ARG A 19 -13.23 -0.04 -1.40
N TYR A 20 -12.10 -0.32 -0.73
CA TYR A 20 -11.29 0.72 -0.09
C TYR A 20 -10.84 1.79 -1.08
N ALA A 21 -10.33 1.39 -2.25
CA ALA A 21 -9.85 2.30 -3.29
C ALA A 21 -10.95 3.21 -3.83
N VAL A 22 -12.16 2.67 -4.07
CA VAL A 22 -13.31 3.46 -4.54
C VAL A 22 -13.71 4.50 -3.51
N GLN A 23 -13.83 4.12 -2.25
CA GLN A 23 -14.17 5.06 -1.17
C GLN A 23 -13.08 6.13 -0.98
N MET A 24 -11.80 5.75 -1.10
CA MET A 24 -10.68 6.68 -1.10
C MET A 24 -10.75 7.66 -2.28
N ALA A 25 -10.98 7.16 -3.49
CA ALA A 25 -11.06 7.97 -4.69
C ALA A 25 -12.22 8.98 -4.62
N ALA A 26 -13.35 8.60 -4.02
CA ALA A 26 -14.47 9.51 -3.80
C ALA A 26 -14.10 10.74 -2.95
N SER A 27 -13.06 10.65 -2.13
CA SER A 27 -12.54 11.76 -1.33
C SER A 27 -11.42 12.57 -2.02
N VAL A 28 -10.93 12.10 -3.17
CA VAL A 28 -9.85 12.74 -3.94
C VAL A 28 -10.41 13.34 -5.22
N PRO A 29 -10.43 14.68 -5.38
CA PRO A 29 -10.92 15.31 -6.58
C PRO A 29 -10.19 14.84 -7.85
N GLU A 30 -10.92 14.75 -8.95
CA GLU A 30 -10.37 14.37 -10.26
C GLU A 30 -9.56 13.07 -10.22
N SER A 31 -10.12 12.05 -9.59
CA SER A 31 -9.50 10.73 -9.50
C SER A 31 -10.21 9.71 -10.40
N ARG A 32 -9.46 8.66 -10.76
CA ARG A 32 -9.95 7.50 -11.51
C ARG A 32 -9.40 6.23 -10.87
N ILE A 33 -10.23 5.20 -10.79
CA ILE A 33 -9.85 3.83 -10.45
C ILE A 33 -9.66 3.03 -11.73
N ILE A 34 -8.61 2.23 -11.77
CA ILE A 34 -8.39 1.23 -12.83
C ILE A 34 -8.44 -0.14 -12.18
N LEU A 35 -9.53 -0.88 -12.41
CA LEU A 35 -9.62 -2.29 -12.02
C LEU A 35 -8.85 -3.12 -13.03
N TYR A 36 -7.80 -3.77 -12.60
CA TYR A 36 -6.83 -4.45 -13.45
C TYR A 36 -6.78 -5.94 -13.16
N ASN A 37 -7.09 -6.76 -14.15
CA ASN A 37 -6.98 -8.21 -14.05
C ASN A 37 -5.96 -8.75 -15.04
N VAL A 38 -5.07 -9.62 -14.57
CA VAL A 38 -4.11 -10.34 -15.41
C VAL A 38 -4.49 -11.81 -15.44
N TYR A 39 -4.55 -12.38 -16.64
CA TYR A 39 -4.87 -13.78 -16.86
C TYR A 39 -3.84 -14.47 -17.73
N ASP A 40 -3.58 -15.74 -17.45
CA ASP A 40 -2.59 -16.54 -18.19
C ASP A 40 -3.06 -16.91 -19.60
N LYS A 41 -2.08 -17.02 -20.51
CA LYS A 41 -2.31 -17.70 -21.79
C LYS A 41 -2.74 -19.13 -21.53
N ILE A 42 -3.81 -19.55 -22.21
CA ILE A 42 -4.18 -20.96 -22.22
C ILE A 42 -3.15 -21.70 -23.08
N ALA A 43 -2.38 -22.58 -22.46
CA ALA A 43 -1.56 -23.52 -23.22
C ALA A 43 -2.47 -24.42 -24.06
N ALA A 44 -2.09 -24.72 -25.30
CA ALA A 44 -2.76 -25.77 -26.08
C ALA A 44 -2.86 -27.05 -25.23
N GLY A 45 -3.97 -27.78 -25.38
CA GLY A 45 -4.14 -29.05 -24.67
C GLY A 45 -2.93 -29.95 -24.84
N SER A 46 -2.62 -30.80 -23.88
CA SER A 46 -1.47 -31.72 -23.90
C SER A 46 -1.45 -32.66 -25.11
N ASP A 47 -2.55 -32.72 -25.85
CA ASP A 47 -2.76 -33.48 -27.10
C ASP A 47 -2.66 -32.62 -28.37
N GLY A 48 -2.31 -31.32 -28.23
CA GLY A 48 -2.20 -30.39 -29.36
C GLY A 48 -3.54 -29.93 -29.93
N SER A 49 -4.69 -30.26 -29.29
CA SER A 49 -6.00 -29.79 -29.71
C SER A 49 -6.11 -28.28 -29.45
N PRO A 50 -6.67 -27.47 -30.39
CA PRO A 50 -6.98 -26.09 -30.14
C PRO A 50 -8.03 -26.00 -29.03
N LEU A 51 -7.74 -25.23 -27.97
CA LEU A 51 -8.75 -24.93 -26.96
C LEU A 51 -9.90 -24.16 -27.60
N THR A 52 -11.12 -24.52 -27.27
CA THR A 52 -12.36 -23.98 -27.85
C THR A 52 -12.64 -22.53 -27.44
N GLU A 53 -11.93 -22.00 -26.45
CA GLU A 53 -12.07 -20.61 -26.02
C GLU A 53 -10.98 -19.73 -26.62
N SER A 54 -11.39 -18.69 -27.36
CA SER A 54 -10.46 -17.68 -27.86
C SER A 54 -10.03 -16.73 -26.72
N SER A 55 -8.85 -16.13 -26.86
CA SER A 55 -8.39 -15.07 -25.94
C SER A 55 -9.40 -13.90 -25.84
N GLU A 56 -10.14 -13.64 -26.93
CA GLU A 56 -11.14 -12.57 -27.00
C GLU A 56 -12.41 -12.92 -26.22
N ASP A 57 -12.85 -14.20 -26.26
CA ASP A 57 -14.00 -14.65 -25.46
C ASP A 57 -13.70 -14.56 -23.96
N ARG A 58 -12.48 -14.93 -23.57
CA ARG A 58 -12.03 -14.87 -22.18
C ARG A 58 -11.93 -13.43 -21.68
N LYS A 59 -11.37 -12.53 -22.48
CA LYS A 59 -11.32 -11.09 -22.20
C LYS A 59 -12.72 -10.52 -22.01
N THR A 60 -13.66 -10.93 -22.82
CA THR A 60 -15.07 -10.52 -22.72
C THR A 60 -15.68 -10.99 -21.39
N VAL A 61 -15.47 -12.23 -21.00
CA VAL A 61 -15.94 -12.76 -19.71
C VAL A 61 -15.32 -12.00 -18.54
N LEU A 62 -14.00 -11.72 -18.59
CA LEU A 62 -13.31 -10.97 -17.54
C LEU A 62 -13.79 -9.50 -17.46
N ASN A 63 -14.06 -8.86 -18.57
CA ASN A 63 -14.65 -7.52 -18.58
C ASN A 63 -16.04 -7.50 -17.95
N HIS A 64 -16.86 -8.54 -18.17
CA HIS A 64 -18.15 -8.68 -17.48
C HIS A 64 -17.96 -8.91 -15.97
N ALA A 65 -16.96 -9.71 -15.58
CA ALA A 65 -16.66 -9.92 -14.15
C ALA A 65 -16.17 -8.61 -13.47
N LEU A 66 -15.33 -7.81 -14.16
CA LEU A 66 -14.89 -6.49 -13.68
C LEU A 66 -16.07 -5.52 -13.55
N LYS A 67 -17.01 -5.55 -14.50
CA LYS A 67 -18.24 -4.73 -14.42
C LYS A 67 -19.14 -5.15 -13.25
N ASN A 68 -19.27 -6.44 -12.98
CA ASN A 68 -20.00 -6.93 -11.82
C ASN A 68 -19.31 -6.53 -10.51
N LEU A 69 -17.97 -6.57 -10.48
CA LEU A 69 -17.21 -6.10 -9.33
C LEU A 69 -17.44 -4.60 -9.08
N GLU A 70 -17.45 -3.76 -10.13
CA GLU A 70 -17.80 -2.35 -9.99
C GLU A 70 -19.16 -2.16 -9.31
N LEU A 71 -20.18 -2.87 -9.76
CA LEU A 71 -21.53 -2.81 -9.17
C LEU A 71 -21.53 -3.23 -7.69
N GLU A 72 -20.66 -4.17 -7.31
CA GLU A 72 -20.54 -4.63 -5.93
C GLU A 72 -19.85 -3.62 -5.01
N ILE A 73 -18.90 -2.79 -5.53
CA ILE A 73 -18.02 -1.96 -4.72
C ILE A 73 -18.37 -0.46 -4.73
N THR A 74 -19.22 0.01 -5.63
CA THR A 74 -19.47 1.46 -5.78
C THR A 74 -20.51 2.04 -4.84
N ASP A 75 -21.37 1.24 -4.19
CA ASP A 75 -22.31 1.64 -3.12
C ASP A 75 -22.81 3.11 -3.23
N SER A 76 -23.29 3.58 -4.35
CA SER A 76 -23.73 4.97 -4.58
C SER A 76 -22.62 6.03 -4.71
N THR A 77 -21.35 5.65 -4.77
CA THR A 77 -20.26 6.59 -5.04
C THR A 77 -20.11 6.82 -6.54
N ASN A 78 -20.02 8.08 -6.95
CA ASN A 78 -19.76 8.42 -8.35
C ASN A 78 -18.26 8.59 -8.57
N VAL A 79 -17.56 7.47 -8.83
CA VAL A 79 -16.13 7.42 -9.12
C VAL A 79 -15.95 6.93 -10.55
N ASP A 80 -15.05 7.57 -11.29
CA ASP A 80 -14.67 7.15 -12.65
C ASP A 80 -13.88 5.84 -12.56
N ILE A 81 -14.41 4.75 -13.15
CA ILE A 81 -13.80 3.41 -13.12
C ILE A 81 -13.54 2.91 -14.54
N GLU A 82 -12.30 2.55 -14.79
CA GLU A 82 -11.81 1.92 -16.02
C GLU A 82 -11.52 0.43 -15.76
N PHE A 83 -11.77 -0.43 -16.75
CA PHE A 83 -11.50 -1.87 -16.67
C PHE A 83 -10.39 -2.24 -17.62
N VAL A 84 -9.44 -3.02 -17.15
CA VAL A 84 -8.36 -3.58 -17.96
C VAL A 84 -8.20 -5.05 -17.65
N ALA A 85 -8.47 -5.91 -18.61
CA ALA A 85 -8.13 -7.32 -18.59
C ALA A 85 -6.99 -7.56 -19.58
N GLU A 86 -5.87 -8.08 -19.08
CA GLU A 86 -4.64 -8.26 -19.83
C GLU A 86 -4.16 -9.69 -19.78
N GLU A 87 -3.82 -10.26 -20.96
CA GLU A 87 -3.20 -11.57 -21.07
C GLU A 87 -1.69 -11.46 -20.86
N HIS A 88 -1.18 -12.02 -19.76
CA HIS A 88 0.24 -12.04 -19.43
C HIS A 88 0.58 -13.19 -18.48
N SER A 89 1.77 -13.77 -18.62
CA SER A 89 2.23 -14.90 -17.78
C SER A 89 2.74 -14.46 -16.39
N SER A 90 2.95 -13.17 -16.17
CA SER A 90 3.45 -12.62 -14.92
C SER A 90 2.67 -11.39 -14.52
N LEU A 91 1.97 -11.46 -13.39
CA LEU A 91 1.26 -10.32 -12.81
C LEU A 91 2.20 -9.15 -12.54
N ILE A 92 3.38 -9.42 -11.99
CA ILE A 92 4.32 -8.37 -11.58
C ILE A 92 4.88 -7.61 -12.78
N GLU A 93 5.28 -8.32 -13.83
CA GLU A 93 5.77 -7.69 -15.05
C GLU A 93 4.68 -6.85 -15.75
N ALA A 94 3.46 -7.39 -15.83
CA ALA A 94 2.32 -6.68 -16.40
C ALA A 94 2.00 -5.41 -15.63
N LEU A 95 1.91 -5.49 -14.29
CA LEU A 95 1.68 -4.33 -13.41
C LEU A 95 2.78 -3.29 -13.54
N THR A 96 4.04 -3.70 -13.46
CA THR A 96 5.22 -2.82 -13.56
C THR A 96 5.22 -2.04 -14.88
N ARG A 97 4.97 -2.75 -15.98
CA ARG A 97 4.86 -2.15 -17.30
C ARG A 97 3.66 -1.18 -17.36
N TYR A 98 2.49 -1.60 -16.90
CA TYR A 98 1.27 -0.78 -16.95
C TYR A 98 1.44 0.52 -16.15
N VAL A 99 1.98 0.43 -14.95
CA VAL A 99 2.25 1.60 -14.07
C VAL A 99 3.17 2.59 -14.77
N ARG A 100 4.28 2.12 -15.35
CA ARG A 100 5.27 2.99 -16.03
C ARG A 100 4.70 3.71 -17.25
N HIS A 101 3.80 3.06 -18.02
CA HIS A 101 3.31 3.62 -19.29
C HIS A 101 2.04 4.46 -19.14
N ASN A 102 1.27 4.27 -18.07
CA ASN A 102 -0.05 4.91 -17.93
C ASN A 102 -0.09 6.02 -16.88
N GLY A 103 1.05 6.37 -16.26
CA GLY A 103 1.13 7.44 -15.29
C GLY A 103 0.25 7.18 -14.06
N ILE A 104 0.39 5.97 -13.48
CA ILE A 104 -0.32 5.57 -12.27
C ILE A 104 0.31 6.28 -11.08
N ASP A 105 -0.50 6.96 -10.27
CA ASP A 105 -0.05 7.66 -9.07
C ASP A 105 0.17 6.71 -7.89
N MET A 106 -0.60 5.61 -7.81
CA MET A 106 -0.57 4.67 -6.69
C MET A 106 -1.24 3.36 -7.06
N VAL A 107 -0.74 2.26 -6.51
CA VAL A 107 -1.37 0.93 -6.59
C VAL A 107 -1.98 0.57 -5.23
N ILE A 108 -3.18 0.01 -5.21
CA ILE A 108 -3.87 -0.42 -4.00
C ILE A 108 -4.05 -1.94 -4.05
N MET A 109 -3.47 -2.66 -3.09
CA MET A 109 -3.48 -4.12 -3.04
C MET A 109 -3.96 -4.63 -1.69
N GLY A 110 -4.73 -5.70 -1.70
CA GLY A 110 -5.08 -6.42 -0.49
C GLY A 110 -3.96 -7.34 -0.02
N ILE A 111 -4.01 -7.73 1.24
CA ILE A 111 -3.19 -8.81 1.77
C ILE A 111 -4.06 -10.00 2.14
N THR A 112 -3.62 -11.20 1.80
CA THR A 112 -4.33 -12.42 2.20
C THR A 112 -4.22 -12.64 3.69
N GLY A 113 -5.37 -12.77 4.36
CA GLY A 113 -5.41 -13.17 5.77
C GLY A 113 -4.98 -14.62 5.95
N ALA A 114 -4.39 -14.93 7.11
CA ALA A 114 -4.04 -16.30 7.46
C ALA A 114 -5.29 -17.16 7.64
N THR A 115 -5.51 -18.09 6.74
CA THR A 115 -6.38 -19.23 7.02
C THR A 115 -5.57 -20.26 7.82
N ARG A 116 -5.93 -20.41 9.11
CA ARG A 116 -5.60 -21.55 9.97
C ARG A 116 -4.11 -21.87 10.20
N LEU A 117 -3.34 -21.06 10.73
CA LEU A 117 -2.09 -21.39 11.49
C LEU A 117 -1.25 -20.11 11.52
N GLU A 118 -1.27 -19.37 12.58
CA GLU A 118 -0.32 -18.36 13.10
C GLU A 118 0.78 -17.75 12.15
N GLN A 119 0.73 -17.97 10.84
CA GLN A 119 1.65 -17.44 9.86
C GLN A 119 0.94 -16.44 8.95
N ILE A 120 1.18 -15.19 9.22
CA ILE A 120 0.68 -14.06 8.42
C ILE A 120 1.46 -14.04 7.11
N PHE A 121 0.78 -14.31 6.01
CA PHE A 121 1.35 -14.17 4.67
C PHE A 121 0.90 -12.83 4.06
N MET A 122 1.78 -11.84 4.03
CA MET A 122 1.68 -10.81 3.01
C MET A 122 1.81 -11.55 1.66
N GLY A 123 0.80 -11.43 0.80
CA GLY A 123 0.79 -12.16 -0.47
C GLY A 123 2.11 -11.93 -1.24
N SER A 124 2.68 -12.98 -1.78
CA SER A 124 3.93 -12.89 -2.54
C SER A 124 3.87 -11.82 -3.63
N ASN A 125 2.72 -11.67 -4.27
CA ASN A 125 2.49 -10.67 -5.32
C ASN A 125 2.61 -9.23 -4.80
N THR A 126 2.02 -8.92 -3.63
CA THR A 126 2.11 -7.57 -3.05
C THR A 126 3.55 -7.23 -2.68
N LEU A 127 4.28 -8.16 -2.03
CA LEU A 127 5.70 -7.96 -1.70
C LEU A 127 6.58 -7.83 -2.94
N ASN A 128 6.37 -8.70 -3.93
CA ASN A 128 7.14 -8.67 -5.15
C ASN A 128 6.92 -7.36 -5.91
N PHE A 129 5.68 -6.87 -5.97
CA PHE A 129 5.39 -5.60 -6.64
C PHE A 129 5.98 -4.39 -5.88
N ILE A 130 5.93 -4.39 -4.55
CA ILE A 130 6.59 -3.34 -3.74
C ILE A 130 8.09 -3.28 -4.07
N ASN A 131 8.76 -4.42 -4.25
CA ASN A 131 10.18 -4.48 -4.57
C ASN A 131 10.54 -3.96 -5.98
N GLU A 132 9.57 -3.81 -6.88
CA GLU A 132 9.78 -3.21 -8.22
C GLU A 132 10.01 -1.68 -8.17
N ASP A 133 9.67 -1.03 -7.08
CA ASP A 133 9.97 0.40 -6.83
C ASP A 133 9.47 1.33 -7.94
N VAL A 134 8.25 1.17 -8.37
CA VAL A 134 7.70 1.93 -9.50
C VAL A 134 6.70 3.02 -9.12
N CYS A 135 6.00 2.85 -8.01
CA CYS A 135 5.07 3.84 -7.45
C CYS A 135 4.71 3.48 -5.99
N PRO A 136 4.13 4.41 -5.21
CA PRO A 136 3.58 4.08 -3.90
C PRO A 136 2.54 2.96 -3.96
N VAL A 137 2.57 2.07 -2.96
CA VAL A 137 1.63 0.94 -2.86
C VAL A 137 0.88 1.01 -1.53
N ILE A 138 -0.45 1.17 -1.58
CA ILE A 138 -1.29 0.99 -0.39
C ILE A 138 -1.57 -0.50 -0.20
N ILE A 139 -1.28 -0.97 0.98
CA ILE A 139 -1.55 -2.32 1.45
C ILE A 139 -2.79 -2.26 2.35
N VAL A 140 -3.88 -2.88 1.91
CA VAL A 140 -5.15 -2.87 2.63
C VAL A 140 -5.31 -4.16 3.43
N PRO A 141 -5.37 -4.09 4.77
CA PRO A 141 -5.65 -5.24 5.63
C PRO A 141 -7.06 -5.81 5.37
N PRO A 142 -7.30 -7.11 5.63
CA PRO A 142 -8.59 -7.76 5.34
C PRO A 142 -9.80 -7.12 6.05
N ALA A 143 -9.59 -6.61 7.25
CA ALA A 143 -10.65 -5.96 8.04
C ALA A 143 -10.66 -4.43 7.93
N ALA A 144 -9.79 -3.84 7.11
CA ALA A 144 -9.73 -2.40 6.96
C ALA A 144 -10.84 -1.91 6.03
N GLY A 145 -11.72 -1.05 6.55
CA GLY A 145 -12.60 -0.19 5.75
C GLY A 145 -11.97 1.19 5.58
N TYR A 146 -12.35 1.91 4.53
CA TYR A 146 -11.89 3.28 4.34
C TYR A 146 -12.49 4.22 5.39
N LYS A 147 -11.64 5.05 5.94
CA LYS A 147 -12.01 6.25 6.70
C LYS A 147 -11.29 7.44 6.08
N LYS A 148 -11.84 8.63 6.22
CA LYS A 148 -11.15 9.84 5.80
C LYS A 148 -9.78 9.91 6.44
N ILE A 149 -8.75 10.09 5.62
CA ILE A 149 -7.36 10.10 6.09
C ILE A 149 -7.05 11.48 6.67
N GLU A 150 -7.10 11.60 7.99
CA GLU A 150 -6.85 12.84 8.73
C GLU A 150 -5.55 12.80 9.52
N ASN A 151 -5.10 11.60 9.92
CA ASN A 151 -3.87 11.38 10.67
C ASN A 151 -2.99 10.34 9.96
N VAL A 152 -1.80 10.75 9.56
CA VAL A 152 -0.81 9.87 8.91
C VAL A 152 0.40 9.71 9.81
N MET A 153 0.79 8.47 10.06
CA MET A 153 2.01 8.13 10.77
C MET A 153 3.12 7.81 9.78
N PHE A 154 4.24 8.49 9.89
CA PHE A 154 5.48 8.16 9.18
C PHE A 154 6.48 7.54 10.14
N LEU A 155 6.92 6.32 9.86
CA LEU A 155 7.92 5.60 10.65
C LEU A 155 9.33 5.96 10.16
N SER A 156 10.17 6.48 11.06
CA SER A 156 11.56 6.86 10.77
C SER A 156 12.49 6.36 11.89
N ASP A 157 13.67 5.89 11.51
CA ASP A 157 14.74 5.53 12.46
C ASP A 157 15.62 6.72 12.85
N PHE A 158 15.37 7.89 12.30
CA PHE A 158 16.15 9.13 12.51
C PHE A 158 17.64 8.96 12.20
N LYS A 159 17.98 8.11 11.22
CA LYS A 159 19.35 7.91 10.75
C LYS A 159 19.49 8.34 9.30
N ASP A 160 20.48 9.17 9.02
CA ASP A 160 20.77 9.65 7.66
C ASP A 160 19.51 10.10 6.90
N VAL A 161 18.59 10.81 7.57
CA VAL A 161 17.23 11.09 7.07
C VAL A 161 17.21 11.78 5.70
N THR A 162 18.26 12.52 5.37
CA THR A 162 18.39 13.15 4.03
C THR A 162 18.51 12.12 2.91
N LYS A 163 19.07 10.94 3.19
CA LYS A 163 19.22 9.84 2.23
C LYS A 163 18.16 8.78 2.37
N SER A 164 17.72 8.52 3.62
CA SER A 164 16.78 7.42 3.92
C SER A 164 15.31 7.80 3.76
N THR A 165 15.00 9.10 3.58
CA THR A 165 13.62 9.58 3.49
C THR A 165 13.28 9.97 2.05
N PRO A 166 12.46 9.20 1.34
CA PRO A 166 11.99 9.51 -0.02
C PRO A 166 10.95 10.63 0.02
N PHE A 167 11.40 11.84 0.30
CA PHE A 167 10.55 13.01 0.54
C PHE A 167 9.50 13.22 -0.55
N ASN A 168 9.89 13.13 -1.83
CA ASN A 168 8.97 13.39 -2.93
C ASN A 168 7.84 12.36 -3.00
N SER A 169 8.14 11.08 -2.73
CA SER A 169 7.14 10.00 -2.71
C SER A 169 6.20 10.16 -1.51
N ILE A 170 6.73 10.48 -0.32
CA ILE A 170 5.91 10.77 0.88
C ILE A 170 5.05 12.00 0.64
N ARG A 171 5.62 13.08 0.10
CA ARG A 171 4.89 14.32 -0.19
C ARG A 171 3.70 14.08 -1.13
N ARG A 172 3.87 13.24 -2.17
CA ARG A 172 2.75 12.89 -3.08
C ARG A 172 1.58 12.27 -2.33
N VAL A 173 1.85 11.41 -1.34
CA VAL A 173 0.81 10.81 -0.49
C VAL A 173 0.17 11.86 0.41
N LEU A 174 0.96 12.70 1.06
CA LEU A 174 0.47 13.74 1.97
C LEU A 174 -0.37 14.80 1.22
N ASP A 175 0.05 15.19 0.01
CA ASP A 175 -0.66 16.18 -0.82
C ASP A 175 -2.05 15.70 -1.25
N LEU A 176 -2.28 14.37 -1.34
CA LEU A 176 -3.60 13.81 -1.65
C LEU A 176 -4.62 14.05 -0.53
N PHE A 177 -4.20 13.94 0.72
CA PHE A 177 -5.10 13.89 1.87
C PHE A 177 -4.99 15.11 2.78
N LYS A 178 -3.86 15.82 2.76
CA LYS A 178 -3.52 16.96 3.64
C LYS A 178 -3.75 16.64 5.13
N PRO A 179 -3.21 15.54 5.61
CA PRO A 179 -3.41 15.06 6.98
C PRO A 179 -2.51 15.79 7.97
N THR A 180 -2.78 15.58 9.26
CA THR A 180 -1.79 15.80 10.31
C THR A 180 -0.70 14.73 10.20
N LEU A 181 0.57 15.14 10.14
CA LEU A 181 1.71 14.23 10.02
C LEU A 181 2.32 13.93 11.38
N HIS A 182 2.34 12.66 11.76
CA HIS A 182 2.99 12.15 12.97
C HIS A 182 4.25 11.39 12.57
N ILE A 183 5.44 11.92 12.90
CA ILE A 183 6.71 11.25 12.64
C ILE A 183 7.10 10.51 13.90
N VAL A 184 7.21 9.18 13.80
CA VAL A 184 7.36 8.29 14.96
C VAL A 184 8.65 7.49 14.84
N ASN A 185 9.45 7.57 15.89
CA ASN A 185 10.58 6.67 16.11
C ASN A 185 10.23 5.69 17.23
N VAL A 186 10.52 4.42 17.02
CA VAL A 186 10.41 3.39 18.05
C VAL A 186 11.80 2.79 18.24
N ASP A 187 12.43 3.06 19.37
CA ASP A 187 13.76 2.53 19.71
C ASP A 187 13.68 1.68 20.96
N SER A 188 14.18 0.44 20.88
CA SER A 188 14.26 -0.49 22.01
C SER A 188 15.60 -0.41 22.76
N GLU A 189 16.64 0.14 22.13
CA GLU A 189 18.01 0.02 22.63
C GLU A 189 18.53 1.28 23.34
N HIS A 190 18.06 2.46 22.95
CA HIS A 190 18.60 3.72 23.46
C HIS A 190 17.65 4.41 24.44
N TYR A 191 17.98 4.25 25.70
CA TYR A 191 17.41 5.07 26.78
C TYR A 191 18.49 5.93 27.36
N ILE A 192 18.53 7.14 27.02
CA ILE A 192 19.09 8.25 27.78
C ILE A 192 19.14 9.42 26.77
N GLU A 193 18.56 10.54 27.11
CA GLU A 193 18.64 11.82 26.41
C GLU A 193 18.75 11.75 24.86
N LEU A 194 17.84 12.39 24.17
CA LEU A 194 17.96 12.59 22.71
C LEU A 194 19.36 13.12 22.42
N THR A 195 20.21 12.30 21.86
CA THR A 195 21.58 12.69 21.51
C THR A 195 21.56 13.90 20.57
N GLU A 196 22.62 14.65 20.50
CA GLU A 196 22.71 15.78 19.57
C GLU A 196 22.55 15.35 18.11
N GLU A 197 22.96 14.12 17.78
CA GLU A 197 22.74 13.51 16.47
C GLU A 197 21.25 13.31 16.19
N TYR A 198 20.48 12.76 17.12
CA TYR A 198 19.03 12.62 17.00
C TYR A 198 18.32 13.98 16.85
N LYS A 199 18.75 14.98 17.60
CA LYS A 199 18.21 16.35 17.49
C LYS A 199 18.48 16.94 16.12
N ALA A 200 19.69 16.73 15.57
CA ALA A 200 20.07 17.19 14.24
C ALA A 200 19.23 16.49 13.14
N GLU A 201 19.08 15.18 13.20
CA GLU A 201 18.27 14.42 12.23
C GLU A 201 16.79 14.79 12.32
N ARG A 202 16.23 14.97 13.53
CA ARG A 202 14.90 15.52 13.73
C ARG A 202 14.74 16.89 13.06
N GLY A 203 15.69 17.80 13.26
CA GLY A 203 15.67 19.14 12.65
C GLY A 203 15.63 19.10 11.12
N LYS A 204 16.35 18.13 10.51
CA LYS A 204 16.29 17.91 9.06
C LYS A 204 14.88 17.45 8.62
N LEU A 205 14.26 16.48 9.32
CA LEU A 205 12.89 16.04 9.03
C LEU A 205 11.89 17.18 9.23
N GLU A 206 12.04 17.99 10.28
CA GLU A 206 11.20 19.15 10.54
C GLU A 206 11.26 20.15 9.38
N THR A 207 12.47 20.41 8.87
CA THR A 207 12.68 21.26 7.69
C THR A 207 12.06 20.65 6.42
N MET A 208 12.27 19.34 6.20
CA MET A 208 11.74 18.63 5.02
C MET A 208 10.21 18.67 4.97
N PHE A 209 9.54 18.47 6.11
CA PHE A 209 8.09 18.38 6.23
C PHE A 209 7.42 19.62 6.83
N GLN A 210 8.10 20.77 6.89
CA GLN A 210 7.58 21.99 7.52
C GLN A 210 6.19 22.41 7.00
N ALA A 211 5.90 22.17 5.72
CA ALA A 211 4.60 22.47 5.10
C ALA A 211 3.43 21.66 5.69
N TYR A 212 3.71 20.56 6.40
CA TYR A 212 2.73 19.66 7.01
C TYR A 212 2.69 19.78 8.54
N SER A 213 3.47 20.72 9.13
CA SER A 213 3.53 20.94 10.58
C SER A 213 3.70 19.64 11.38
N PRO A 214 4.78 18.87 11.13
CA PRO A 214 4.92 17.51 11.65
C PRO A 214 5.02 17.49 13.17
N GLN A 215 4.37 16.50 13.78
CA GLN A 215 4.47 16.19 15.19
C GLN A 215 5.44 15.02 15.38
N PHE A 216 6.39 15.15 16.31
CA PHE A 216 7.44 14.16 16.54
C PHE A 216 7.19 13.36 17.81
N TYR A 217 7.36 12.05 17.73
CA TYR A 217 7.18 11.12 18.83
C TYR A 217 8.34 10.14 18.90
N PHE A 218 8.86 9.99 20.12
CA PHE A 218 9.88 9.02 20.43
C PHE A 218 9.27 8.03 21.38
N MET A 219 9.11 6.80 20.92
CA MET A 219 8.46 5.75 21.70
C MET A 219 9.49 4.73 22.11
N ARG A 220 9.38 4.31 23.38
CA ARG A 220 10.18 3.28 23.96
C ARG A 220 9.31 2.13 24.37
N LEU A 221 9.41 1.02 23.66
CA LEU A 221 8.73 -0.19 24.05
C LEU A 221 9.58 -1.41 23.70
N PHE A 222 9.47 -2.45 24.52
CA PHE A 222 10.15 -3.72 24.30
C PHE A 222 9.60 -4.48 23.08
N ASP A 223 8.35 -4.21 22.68
CA ASP A 223 7.74 -4.76 21.49
C ASP A 223 7.32 -3.63 20.54
N PHE A 224 7.93 -3.63 19.36
CA PHE A 224 7.68 -2.64 18.31
C PHE A 224 6.23 -2.65 17.84
N LEU A 225 5.62 -3.82 17.75
CA LEU A 225 4.25 -3.95 17.23
C LEU A 225 3.23 -3.41 18.22
N ASP A 226 3.43 -3.70 19.49
CA ASP A 226 2.58 -3.18 20.59
C ASP A 226 2.67 -1.65 20.63
N ALA A 227 3.88 -1.09 20.44
CA ALA A 227 4.10 0.33 20.37
C ALA A 227 3.27 0.98 19.25
N ILE A 228 3.40 0.45 18.04
CA ILE A 228 2.69 0.97 16.87
C ILE A 228 1.18 0.79 17.03
N SER A 229 0.72 -0.39 17.48
CA SER A 229 -0.70 -0.66 17.70
C SER A 229 -1.32 0.32 18.70
N SER A 230 -0.68 0.52 19.84
CA SER A 230 -1.13 1.48 20.84
C SER A 230 -1.17 2.90 20.28
N PHE A 231 -0.11 3.33 19.58
CA PHE A 231 -0.06 4.66 18.98
C PHE A 231 -1.12 4.89 17.93
N THR A 232 -1.41 3.87 17.08
CA THR A 232 -2.45 3.98 16.06
C THR A 232 -3.83 4.21 16.67
N ILE A 233 -4.12 3.59 17.81
CA ILE A 233 -5.37 3.75 18.55
C ILE A 233 -5.40 5.14 19.22
N ASP A 234 -4.37 5.49 19.99
CA ASP A 234 -4.31 6.71 20.80
C ASP A 234 -4.35 7.98 19.95
N ARG A 235 -3.83 7.94 18.73
CA ARG A 235 -3.76 9.08 17.81
C ARG A 235 -4.72 8.98 16.65
N ASN A 236 -5.61 7.98 16.63
CA ASN A 236 -6.55 7.74 15.53
C ASN A 236 -5.85 7.77 14.17
N ILE A 237 -4.76 7.02 14.04
CA ILE A 237 -3.99 6.95 12.79
C ILE A 237 -4.82 6.24 11.72
N ASP A 238 -4.97 6.88 10.57
CA ASP A 238 -5.75 6.36 9.44
C ASP A 238 -4.88 5.70 8.37
N LEU A 239 -3.59 6.05 8.33
CA LEU A 239 -2.63 5.55 7.34
C LEU A 239 -1.21 5.53 7.91
N ILE A 240 -0.47 4.46 7.67
CA ILE A 240 0.94 4.34 8.05
C ILE A 240 1.81 4.41 6.80
N VAL A 241 2.77 5.33 6.77
CA VAL A 241 3.77 5.43 5.70
C VAL A 241 5.06 4.77 6.15
N THR A 242 5.61 3.92 5.31
CA THR A 242 6.85 3.18 5.56
C THR A 242 7.75 3.14 4.32
N VAL A 243 9.07 3.08 4.54
CA VAL A 243 10.09 3.00 3.48
C VAL A 243 10.73 1.61 3.53
N PRO A 244 10.47 0.72 2.54
CA PRO A 244 10.91 -0.68 2.59
C PRO A 244 12.42 -0.90 2.59
N LYS A 245 13.19 0.00 2.00
CA LYS A 245 14.65 -0.15 1.77
C LYS A 245 15.54 0.62 2.73
N SER A 246 14.99 1.40 3.66
CA SER A 246 15.84 2.14 4.60
C SER A 246 16.58 1.17 5.53
N HIS A 247 17.91 1.34 5.58
CA HIS A 247 18.83 0.45 6.27
C HIS A 247 18.51 0.25 7.77
N SER A 248 18.63 -0.98 8.22
CA SER A 248 18.68 -1.53 9.58
C SER A 248 17.36 -1.73 10.34
N PHE A 249 16.48 -0.76 10.47
CA PHE A 249 15.28 -0.88 11.30
C PHE A 249 14.08 -1.43 10.51
N LEU A 250 13.83 -0.87 9.31
CA LEU A 250 12.70 -1.28 8.47
C LEU A 250 12.98 -2.54 7.64
N THR A 251 14.26 -2.92 7.42
CA THR A 251 14.58 -4.24 6.86
C THR A 251 14.12 -5.38 7.75
N GLY A 252 14.04 -5.16 9.06
CA GLY A 252 13.37 -6.07 9.99
C GLY A 252 11.85 -6.12 9.77
N LEU A 253 11.22 -5.00 9.43
CA LEU A 253 9.79 -4.92 9.14
C LEU A 253 9.40 -5.74 7.89
N PHE A 254 10.19 -5.71 6.82
CA PHE A 254 9.88 -6.41 5.57
C PHE A 254 10.51 -7.81 5.45
N LYS A 255 11.63 -8.08 6.14
CA LYS A 255 12.28 -9.40 6.17
C LYS A 255 11.76 -10.34 7.24
N THR A 256 11.28 -9.83 8.37
CA THR A 256 10.77 -10.64 9.48
C THR A 256 9.25 -10.55 9.57
N SER A 257 8.65 -11.41 10.39
CA SER A 257 7.21 -11.46 10.65
C SER A 257 6.57 -10.13 11.12
N HIS A 258 7.35 -9.10 11.40
CA HIS A 258 6.89 -7.85 12.04
C HIS A 258 6.03 -6.97 11.13
N THR A 259 6.42 -6.70 9.88
CA THR A 259 5.55 -5.91 8.96
C THR A 259 4.32 -6.68 8.57
N LYS A 260 4.48 -7.99 8.40
CA LYS A 260 3.35 -8.87 8.19
C LYS A 260 2.37 -8.76 9.35
N LYS A 261 2.86 -8.75 10.59
CA LYS A 261 2.06 -8.57 11.79
C LYS A 261 1.46 -7.16 11.88
N LEU A 262 2.23 -6.11 11.56
CA LEU A 262 1.75 -4.73 11.62
C LEU A 262 0.57 -4.50 10.66
N ALA A 263 0.71 -4.89 9.40
CA ALA A 263 -0.36 -4.79 8.41
C ALA A 263 -1.62 -5.58 8.81
N TYR A 264 -1.46 -6.62 9.60
CA TYR A 264 -2.57 -7.48 10.02
C TYR A 264 -3.20 -7.06 11.34
N HIS A 265 -2.39 -6.65 12.32
CA HIS A 265 -2.87 -6.30 13.66
C HIS A 265 -3.32 -4.84 13.80
N SER A 266 -2.79 -3.92 13.01
CA SER A 266 -3.14 -2.51 13.14
C SER A 266 -4.53 -2.15 12.63
N HIS A 267 -5.17 -3.00 11.80
CA HIS A 267 -6.37 -2.66 11.04
C HIS A 267 -6.24 -1.36 10.21
N VAL A 268 -5.06 -0.77 10.21
CA VAL A 268 -4.74 0.49 9.54
C VAL A 268 -3.97 0.17 8.25
N PRO A 269 -4.37 0.72 7.10
CA PRO A 269 -3.64 0.54 5.85
C PRO A 269 -2.21 1.09 5.93
N LEU A 270 -1.30 0.45 5.19
CA LEU A 270 0.08 0.89 5.07
C LEU A 270 0.36 1.38 3.65
N VAL A 271 1.16 2.45 3.54
CA VAL A 271 1.73 2.87 2.26
C VAL A 271 3.23 2.55 2.26
N ALA A 272 3.63 1.71 1.33
CA ALA A 272 5.04 1.52 0.99
C ALA A 272 5.45 2.59 -0.03
N VAL A 273 6.47 3.38 0.30
CA VAL A 273 7.04 4.41 -0.58
C VAL A 273 8.52 4.15 -0.80
N HIS A 274 9.01 4.49 -1.98
CA HIS A 274 10.40 4.30 -2.37
C HIS A 274 11.04 5.61 -2.85
N GLU A 275 12.36 5.61 -3.04
CA GLU A 275 13.16 6.75 -3.51
C GLU A 275 12.79 7.23 -4.92
#